data_061b2929545ba30e1411766863248f6a
#
_entry.id   061b2929545ba30e1411766863248f6a
#
_cell.length_a   1.000
_cell.length_b   1.000
_cell.length_c   1.000
_cell.angle_alpha   90.00
_cell.angle_beta   90.00
_cell.angle_gamma   90.00
#
_symmetry.space_group_name_H-M   'P 1'
#
loop_
_entity.id
_entity.type
_entity.pdbx_description
1 polymer ?
#
loop_
_entity_poly.entity_id
_entity_poly.type
_entity_poly.pdbx_seq_one_letter_code
_entity_poly.pdbx_strand_id
1 'polypeptide(L)'
;NRKGKAMPNPQDIFQLAQQTATQVTASPENWRRFLYTAAHNYHTTYLNQLLIHAQRPDATACATMKYWNEQAHRKVMYGSKSIIILQRYQGVPTAKRVFSMTDTVLTGDKAAAPWEVTDAIRPLLMQVNSVGSLMDRETEQGVSLSDRANRVLATSIEDSALNWSHPEDQRFILQEVAAQSTLYMICIRLG
;
A
#
# COMPACT_ATOMS: atom_id res chain seq x y z
N ASN A 1 6.95 34.64 6.59
CA ASN A 1 7.20 34.36 5.17
C ASN A 1 7.85 32.97 5.01
N ARG A 2 7.05 31.89 4.97
CA ARG A 2 7.56 30.57 4.58
C ARG A 2 7.55 30.50 3.06
N LYS A 3 8.70 30.69 2.44
CA LYS A 3 8.89 30.25 1.05
C LYS A 3 8.58 28.75 1.01
N GLY A 4 7.45 28.36 0.41
CA GLY A 4 7.13 26.97 0.21
C GLY A 4 8.28 26.31 -0.53
N LYS A 5 8.80 25.19 0.01
CA LYS A 5 9.85 24.42 -0.64
C LYS A 5 9.37 24.11 -2.07
N ALA A 6 10.19 24.45 -3.06
CA ALA A 6 9.88 24.20 -4.47
C ALA A 6 9.47 22.73 -4.66
N MET A 7 8.58 22.47 -5.61
CA MET A 7 8.23 21.09 -5.98
C MET A 7 9.44 20.44 -6.65
N PRO A 8 9.77 19.20 -6.31
CA PRO A 8 10.88 18.50 -6.96
C PRO A 8 10.55 18.23 -8.44
N ASN A 9 11.61 18.08 -9.23
CA ASN A 9 11.48 17.75 -10.65
C ASN A 9 10.83 16.35 -10.79
N PRO A 10 9.87 16.17 -11.71
CA PRO A 10 9.30 14.85 -11.99
C PRO A 10 10.33 13.75 -12.29
N GLN A 11 11.46 14.07 -12.91
CA GLN A 11 12.55 13.11 -13.16
C GLN A 11 13.16 12.58 -11.86
N ASP A 12 13.42 13.46 -10.88
CA ASP A 12 13.97 13.04 -9.58
C ASP A 12 12.97 12.14 -8.83
N ILE A 13 11.67 12.41 -9.00
CA ILE A 13 10.61 11.59 -8.42
C ILE A 13 10.56 10.19 -9.07
N PHE A 14 10.69 10.12 -10.39
CA PHE A 14 10.78 8.83 -11.10
C PHE A 14 12.02 8.04 -10.68
N GLN A 15 13.15 8.69 -10.55
CA GLN A 15 14.40 8.07 -10.10
C GLN A 15 14.23 7.50 -8.67
N LEU A 16 13.60 8.23 -7.77
CA LEU A 16 13.28 7.74 -6.43
C LEU A 16 12.41 6.48 -6.49
N ALA A 17 11.37 6.47 -7.33
CA ALA A 17 10.51 5.30 -7.48
C ALA A 17 11.28 4.07 -8.02
N GLN A 18 12.16 4.24 -9.00
CA GLN A 18 13.01 3.16 -9.54
C GLN A 18 13.97 2.60 -8.50
N GLN A 19 14.65 3.47 -7.75
CA GLN A 19 15.52 3.06 -6.64
C GLN A 19 14.74 2.29 -5.58
N THR A 20 13.54 2.77 -5.25
CA THR A 20 12.67 2.10 -4.29
C THR A 20 12.22 0.74 -4.81
N ALA A 21 11.86 0.61 -6.09
CA ALA A 21 11.49 -0.67 -6.68
C ALA A 21 12.62 -1.71 -6.53
N THR A 22 13.86 -1.32 -6.80
CA THR A 22 15.03 -2.19 -6.57
C THR A 22 15.20 -2.56 -5.10
N GLN A 23 15.00 -1.61 -4.20
CA GLN A 23 15.14 -1.86 -2.75
C GLN A 23 14.07 -2.80 -2.21
N VAL A 24 12.81 -2.62 -2.60
CA VAL A 24 11.72 -3.46 -2.10
C VAL A 24 11.78 -4.89 -2.61
N THR A 25 12.38 -5.10 -3.79
CA THR A 25 12.58 -6.44 -4.36
C THR A 25 13.89 -7.11 -3.94
N ALA A 26 14.74 -6.42 -3.16
CA ALA A 26 16.03 -6.95 -2.74
C ALA A 26 15.93 -8.06 -1.66
N SER A 27 14.81 -8.12 -0.92
CA SER A 27 14.57 -9.17 0.06
C SER A 27 13.08 -9.40 0.31
N PRO A 28 12.67 -10.61 0.77
CA PRO A 28 11.29 -10.89 1.16
C PRO A 28 10.76 -9.93 2.23
N GLU A 29 11.58 -9.54 3.18
CA GLU A 29 11.22 -8.60 4.24
C GLU A 29 10.91 -7.20 3.69
N ASN A 30 11.73 -6.70 2.77
CA ASN A 30 11.50 -5.41 2.12
C ASN A 30 10.21 -5.44 1.29
N TRP A 31 9.97 -6.54 0.57
CA TRP A 31 8.76 -6.75 -0.20
C TRP A 31 7.51 -6.73 0.70
N ARG A 32 7.53 -7.46 1.80
CA ARG A 32 6.45 -7.49 2.77
C ARG A 32 6.15 -6.12 3.37
N ARG A 33 7.18 -5.35 3.75
CA ARG A 33 7.04 -3.98 4.26
C ARG A 33 6.40 -3.05 3.22
N PHE A 34 6.80 -3.20 1.97
CA PHE A 34 6.18 -2.45 0.88
C PHE A 34 4.71 -2.83 0.71
N LEU A 35 4.38 -4.12 0.71
CA LEU A 35 3.00 -4.59 0.60
C LEU A 35 2.10 -4.05 1.72
N TYR A 36 2.63 -3.92 2.93
CA TYR A 36 1.91 -3.27 4.02
C TYR A 36 1.55 -1.81 3.68
N THR A 37 2.50 -1.02 3.21
CA THR A 37 2.24 0.36 2.74
C THR A 37 1.25 0.38 1.58
N ALA A 38 1.40 -0.53 0.61
CA ALA A 38 0.54 -0.64 -0.56
C ALA A 38 -0.91 -1.00 -0.19
N ALA A 39 -1.10 -1.93 0.76
CA ALA A 39 -2.41 -2.33 1.26
C ALA A 39 -3.19 -1.13 1.82
N HIS A 40 -2.54 -0.24 2.56
CA HIS A 40 -3.15 0.97 3.13
C HIS A 40 -3.34 2.09 2.10
N ASN A 41 -2.68 2.02 0.94
CA ASN A 41 -2.73 3.00 -0.14
C ASN A 41 -3.16 2.38 -1.48
N TYR A 42 -4.01 1.34 -1.43
CA TYR A 42 -4.42 0.51 -2.58
C TYR A 42 -5.09 1.29 -3.72
N HIS A 43 -5.68 2.44 -3.43
CA HIS A 43 -6.38 3.31 -4.39
C HIS A 43 -5.41 4.15 -5.24
N THR A 44 -4.09 4.10 -4.97
CA THR A 44 -3.08 4.79 -5.78
C THR A 44 -2.40 3.82 -6.75
N THR A 45 -1.72 4.37 -7.75
CA THR A 45 -0.93 3.55 -8.69
C THR A 45 0.27 2.93 -7.98
N TYR A 46 0.78 1.80 -8.50
CA TYR A 46 1.99 1.14 -8.00
C TYR A 46 3.17 2.11 -7.85
N LEU A 47 3.39 2.97 -8.86
CA LEU A 47 4.44 3.99 -8.79
C LEU A 47 4.27 4.92 -7.60
N ASN A 48 3.04 5.35 -7.31
CA ASN A 48 2.76 6.21 -6.16
C ASN A 48 2.85 5.45 -4.83
N GLN A 49 2.52 4.17 -4.79
CA GLN A 49 2.74 3.33 -3.61
C GLN A 49 4.23 3.22 -3.28
N LEU A 50 5.09 3.03 -4.29
CA LEU A 50 6.56 3.07 -4.12
C LEU A 50 7.03 4.43 -3.57
N LEU A 51 6.52 5.53 -4.12
CA LEU A 51 6.87 6.89 -3.68
C LEU A 51 6.43 7.17 -2.23
N ILE A 52 5.24 6.69 -1.85
CA ILE A 52 4.76 6.78 -0.47
C ILE A 52 5.66 5.97 0.45
N HIS A 53 5.93 4.72 0.09
CA HIS A 53 6.80 3.82 0.87
C HIS A 53 8.20 4.40 1.07
N ALA A 54 8.81 4.93 0.01
CA ALA A 54 10.14 5.54 0.08
C ALA A 54 10.24 6.70 1.06
N GLN A 55 9.19 7.51 1.14
CA GLN A 55 9.19 8.73 1.95
C GLN A 55 8.61 8.50 3.34
N ARG A 56 7.68 7.54 3.46
CA ARG A 56 6.98 7.22 4.72
C ARG A 56 6.39 5.80 4.69
N PRO A 57 7.16 4.78 5.06
CA PRO A 57 6.74 3.37 4.99
C PRO A 57 5.51 3.03 5.86
N ASP A 58 5.30 3.78 6.94
CA ASP A 58 4.19 3.66 7.89
C ASP A 58 2.94 4.47 7.50
N ALA A 59 2.95 5.14 6.33
CA ALA A 59 1.83 5.98 5.91
C ALA A 59 0.58 5.14 5.63
N THR A 60 -0.52 5.54 6.25
CA THR A 60 -1.85 5.00 5.99
C THR A 60 -2.70 6.04 5.26
N ALA A 61 -3.56 5.60 4.32
CA ALA A 61 -4.56 6.46 3.68
C ALA A 61 -4.02 7.85 3.29
N CYS A 62 -3.21 7.94 2.21
CA CYS A 62 -2.63 9.21 1.77
C CYS A 62 -3.55 9.99 0.83
N ALA A 63 -3.86 11.25 1.18
CA ALA A 63 -4.67 12.13 0.35
C ALA A 63 -4.19 13.59 0.36
N THR A 64 -4.75 14.40 -0.54
CA THR A 64 -4.47 15.84 -0.59
C THR A 64 -5.08 16.56 0.62
N MET A 65 -4.51 17.71 0.97
CA MET A 65 -5.08 18.58 2.00
C MET A 65 -6.54 18.95 1.68
N LYS A 66 -6.85 19.19 0.41
CA LYS A 66 -8.22 19.47 -0.04
C LYS A 66 -9.16 18.32 0.30
N TYR A 67 -8.77 17.08 -0.02
CA TYR A 67 -9.57 15.89 0.30
C TYR A 67 -9.80 15.75 1.82
N TRP A 68 -8.73 15.92 2.61
CA TRP A 68 -8.84 15.84 4.06
C TRP A 68 -9.83 16.84 4.63
N ASN A 69 -9.75 18.10 4.17
CA ASN A 69 -10.61 19.17 4.69
C ASN A 69 -12.06 19.05 4.22
N GLU A 70 -12.28 18.74 2.93
CA GLU A 70 -13.62 18.86 2.31
C GLU A 70 -14.40 17.55 2.31
N GLN A 71 -13.71 16.40 2.20
CA GLN A 71 -14.36 15.09 2.04
C GLN A 71 -14.28 14.24 3.31
N ALA A 72 -13.13 14.24 3.97
CA ALA A 72 -12.89 13.41 5.14
C ALA A 72 -13.15 14.13 6.47
N HIS A 73 -13.49 15.41 6.44
CA HIS A 73 -13.68 16.25 7.64
C HIS A 73 -12.52 16.14 8.64
N ARG A 74 -11.31 16.17 8.10
CA ARG A 74 -10.05 16.08 8.85
C ARG A 74 -9.16 17.26 8.49
N LYS A 75 -8.40 17.76 9.44
CA LYS A 75 -7.46 18.86 9.25
C LYS A 75 -6.02 18.34 9.37
N VAL A 76 -5.18 18.66 8.39
CA VAL A 76 -3.76 18.34 8.47
C VAL A 76 -3.11 19.14 9.60
N MET A 77 -2.40 18.46 10.50
CA MET A 77 -1.73 19.06 11.65
C MET A 77 -0.61 20.00 11.19
N TYR A 78 -0.44 21.07 11.94
CA TYR A 78 0.63 22.03 11.68
C TYR A 78 2.00 21.35 11.83
N GLY A 79 2.88 21.58 10.86
CA GLY A 79 4.22 20.98 10.84
C GLY A 79 4.33 19.61 10.17
N SER A 80 3.21 18.98 9.78
CA SER A 80 3.22 17.72 9.06
C SER A 80 4.02 17.82 7.77
N LYS A 81 4.82 16.77 7.48
CA LYS A 81 5.61 16.66 6.25
C LYS A 81 4.76 16.04 5.16
N SER A 82 4.63 16.75 4.03
CA SER A 82 3.95 16.21 2.86
C SER A 82 4.77 15.10 2.20
N ILE A 83 4.09 14.12 1.67
CA ILE A 83 4.61 13.08 0.79
C ILE A 83 4.41 13.55 -0.65
N ILE A 84 5.41 13.37 -1.51
CA ILE A 84 5.34 13.77 -2.92
C ILE A 84 5.03 12.54 -3.77
N ILE A 85 3.95 12.64 -4.54
CA ILE A 85 3.54 11.63 -5.51
C ILE A 85 3.46 12.25 -6.92
N LEU A 86 3.27 11.41 -7.93
CA LEU A 86 3.05 11.86 -9.30
C LEU A 86 1.57 11.77 -9.67
N GLN A 87 1.10 12.79 -10.37
CA GLN A 87 -0.18 12.77 -11.08
C GLN A 87 0.05 13.15 -12.55
N ARG A 88 -0.90 12.82 -13.41
CA ARG A 88 -0.93 13.38 -14.76
C ARG A 88 -1.89 14.57 -14.78
N TYR A 89 -1.37 15.72 -15.21
CA TYR A 89 -2.17 16.90 -15.48
C TYR A 89 -2.02 17.25 -16.97
N GLN A 90 -3.11 17.22 -17.71
CA GLN A 90 -3.11 17.42 -19.18
C GLN A 90 -2.07 16.52 -19.91
N GLY A 91 -1.95 15.26 -19.49
CA GLY A 91 -1.00 14.30 -20.04
C GLY A 91 0.44 14.40 -19.50
N VAL A 92 0.79 15.49 -18.82
CA VAL A 92 2.15 15.75 -18.31
C VAL A 92 2.29 15.24 -16.86
N PRO A 93 3.37 14.49 -16.55
CA PRO A 93 3.67 14.11 -15.16
C PRO A 93 3.94 15.35 -14.31
N THR A 94 3.24 15.47 -13.20
CA THR A 94 3.33 16.63 -12.31
C THR A 94 3.41 16.15 -10.87
N ALA A 95 4.26 16.75 -10.06
CA ALA A 95 4.38 16.46 -8.66
C ALA A 95 3.14 16.93 -7.87
N LYS A 96 2.67 16.12 -6.94
CA LYS A 96 1.52 16.39 -6.07
C LYS A 96 1.84 16.11 -4.62
N ARG A 97 1.38 16.96 -3.72
CA ARG A 97 1.53 16.76 -2.28
C ARG A 97 0.32 16.04 -1.70
N VAL A 98 0.60 15.00 -0.92
CA VAL A 98 -0.37 14.29 -0.10
C VAL A 98 0.10 14.19 1.34
N PHE A 99 -0.81 13.87 2.25
CA PHE A 99 -0.56 13.70 3.68
C PHE A 99 -1.18 12.40 4.13
N SER A 100 -0.51 11.69 5.03
CA SER A 100 -1.06 10.50 5.66
C SER A 100 -2.22 10.86 6.58
N MET A 101 -3.17 9.96 6.77
CA MET A 101 -4.25 10.11 7.75
C MET A 101 -3.72 10.33 9.16
N THR A 102 -2.58 9.71 9.50
CA THR A 102 -1.89 9.88 10.80
C THR A 102 -1.40 11.30 11.06
N ASP A 103 -1.29 12.12 9.99
CA ASP A 103 -0.94 13.54 10.10
C ASP A 103 -2.17 14.45 10.23
N THR A 104 -3.35 13.89 10.43
CA THR A 104 -4.60 14.64 10.45
C THR A 104 -5.36 14.44 11.74
N VAL A 105 -6.14 15.45 12.12
CA VAL A 105 -7.09 15.41 13.24
C VAL A 105 -8.50 15.58 12.73
N LEU A 106 -9.46 14.97 13.40
CA LEU A 106 -10.89 15.14 13.11
C LEU A 106 -11.33 16.57 13.41
N THR A 107 -12.23 17.10 12.58
CA THR A 107 -12.80 18.44 12.75
C THR A 107 -14.30 18.43 13.06
N GLY A 108 -14.92 17.24 13.23
CA GLY A 108 -16.34 17.07 13.53
C GLY A 108 -16.65 15.66 14.03
N ASP A 109 -17.91 15.47 14.45
CA ASP A 109 -18.37 14.22 15.09
C ASP A 109 -18.55 13.04 14.10
N LYS A 110 -18.59 13.33 12.81
CA LYS A 110 -18.74 12.31 11.75
C LYS A 110 -17.47 12.27 10.89
N ALA A 111 -16.56 11.41 11.26
CA ALA A 111 -15.44 11.08 10.39
C ALA A 111 -15.85 9.95 9.44
N ALA A 112 -15.78 10.21 8.14
CA ALA A 112 -15.64 9.10 7.22
C ALA A 112 -14.25 8.49 7.46
N ALA A 113 -14.21 7.21 7.81
CA ALA A 113 -12.97 6.46 7.84
C ALA A 113 -12.53 6.22 6.38
N PRO A 114 -11.51 6.93 5.88
CA PRO A 114 -11.17 6.82 4.48
C PRO A 114 -10.55 5.45 4.23
N TRP A 115 -11.10 4.75 3.24
CA TRP A 115 -10.60 3.46 2.74
C TRP A 115 -10.59 2.32 3.76
N GLU A 116 -11.39 2.39 4.80
CA GLU A 116 -11.63 1.25 5.68
C GLU A 116 -12.50 0.19 5.00
N VAL A 117 -12.28 -1.04 5.36
CA VAL A 117 -13.17 -2.13 4.99
C VAL A 117 -14.42 -2.01 5.86
N THR A 118 -15.51 -1.57 5.24
CA THR A 118 -16.80 -1.43 5.92
C THR A 118 -17.48 -2.78 6.07
N ASP A 119 -18.46 -2.88 6.98
CA ASP A 119 -19.27 -4.08 7.17
C ASP A 119 -20.00 -4.51 5.88
N ALA A 120 -20.26 -3.58 4.97
CA ALA A 120 -20.85 -3.88 3.67
C ALA A 120 -19.86 -4.55 2.69
N ILE A 121 -18.57 -4.20 2.77
CA ILE A 121 -17.52 -4.71 1.87
C ILE A 121 -16.88 -5.99 2.44
N ARG A 122 -16.75 -6.11 3.75
CA ARG A 122 -16.15 -7.27 4.42
C ARG A 122 -16.71 -8.60 3.93
N PRO A 123 -18.04 -8.84 3.85
CA PRO A 123 -18.59 -10.09 3.36
C PRO A 123 -18.21 -10.40 1.90
N LEU A 124 -18.07 -9.36 1.06
CA LEU A 124 -17.66 -9.54 -0.34
C LEU A 124 -16.20 -9.99 -0.45
N LEU A 125 -15.32 -9.46 0.39
CA LEU A 125 -13.92 -9.90 0.46
C LEU A 125 -13.80 -11.33 0.98
N MET A 126 -14.66 -11.73 1.92
CA MET A 126 -14.69 -13.09 2.47
C MET A 126 -15.16 -14.14 1.45
N GLN A 127 -15.90 -13.74 0.42
CA GLN A 127 -16.32 -14.64 -0.67
C GLN A 127 -15.18 -14.98 -1.64
N VAL A 128 -14.03 -14.31 -1.57
CA VAL A 128 -12.84 -14.70 -2.32
C VAL A 128 -12.33 -16.01 -1.72
N ASN A 129 -12.37 -17.09 -2.52
CA ASN A 129 -12.06 -18.46 -2.07
C ASN A 129 -10.76 -18.57 -1.26
N SER A 130 -9.71 -17.86 -1.70
CA SER A 130 -8.42 -17.87 -1.00
C SER A 130 -8.48 -17.23 0.39
N VAL A 131 -9.25 -16.14 0.54
CA VAL A 131 -9.46 -15.48 1.83
C VAL A 131 -10.32 -16.35 2.74
N GLY A 132 -11.41 -16.90 2.22
CA GLY A 132 -12.29 -17.84 2.94
C GLY A 132 -11.51 -19.03 3.47
N SER A 133 -10.71 -19.70 2.63
CA SER A 133 -9.88 -20.84 3.04
C SER A 133 -8.85 -20.49 4.12
N LEU A 134 -8.30 -19.29 4.10
CA LEU A 134 -7.40 -18.81 5.16
C LEU A 134 -8.15 -18.58 6.47
N MET A 135 -9.34 -17.98 6.40
CA MET A 135 -10.20 -17.72 7.57
C MET A 135 -10.67 -19.00 8.24
N ASP A 136 -11.15 -19.97 7.45
CA ASP A 136 -11.60 -21.26 7.97
C ASP A 136 -10.50 -21.99 8.76
N ARG A 137 -9.27 -21.92 8.26
CA ARG A 137 -8.11 -22.49 8.97
C ARG A 137 -7.71 -21.71 10.23
N GLU A 138 -7.96 -20.40 10.27
CA GLU A 138 -7.66 -19.55 11.42
C GLU A 138 -8.52 -19.93 12.62
N THR A 139 -9.80 -20.17 12.38
CA THR A 139 -10.77 -20.55 13.44
C THR A 139 -10.32 -21.82 14.20
N GLU A 140 -9.56 -22.69 13.55
CA GLU A 140 -9.08 -23.95 14.16
C GLU A 140 -7.82 -23.78 15.00
N GLN A 141 -7.02 -22.72 14.86
CA GLN A 141 -5.66 -22.66 15.44
C GLN A 141 -5.31 -21.38 16.21
N GLY A 142 -6.19 -20.40 16.29
CA GLY A 142 -5.95 -19.14 17.03
C GLY A 142 -4.80 -18.27 16.47
N VAL A 143 -4.45 -18.45 15.19
CA VAL A 143 -3.41 -17.67 14.50
C VAL A 143 -4.07 -16.57 13.67
N SER A 144 -3.56 -15.34 13.76
CA SER A 144 -4.17 -14.21 13.04
C SER A 144 -4.12 -14.40 11.51
N LEU A 145 -5.11 -13.85 10.81
CA LEU A 145 -5.21 -13.91 9.35
C LEU A 145 -3.97 -13.30 8.69
N SER A 146 -3.47 -12.21 9.24
CA SER A 146 -2.25 -11.54 8.76
C SER A 146 -1.00 -12.41 8.94
N ASP A 147 -0.88 -13.16 10.04
CA ASP A 147 0.27 -14.06 10.27
C ASP A 147 0.26 -15.25 9.32
N ARG A 148 -0.92 -15.75 8.96
CA ARG A 148 -1.04 -16.80 7.94
C ARG A 148 -0.69 -16.31 6.56
N ALA A 149 -1.26 -15.16 6.18
CA ALA A 149 -0.92 -14.54 4.89
C ALA A 149 0.58 -14.24 4.80
N ASN A 150 1.22 -13.81 5.89
CA ASN A 150 2.67 -13.65 5.98
C ASN A 150 3.42 -14.96 5.69
N ARG A 151 3.00 -16.08 6.30
CA ARG A 151 3.66 -17.38 6.10
C ARG A 151 3.52 -17.87 4.66
N VAL A 152 2.31 -17.82 4.11
CA VAL A 152 2.05 -18.25 2.73
C VAL A 152 2.84 -17.41 1.73
N LEU A 153 2.87 -16.08 1.93
CA LEU A 153 3.66 -15.18 1.09
C LEU A 153 5.17 -15.47 1.21
N ALA A 154 5.69 -15.69 2.43
CA ALA A 154 7.11 -16.01 2.64
C ALA A 154 7.49 -17.29 1.91
N THR A 155 6.70 -18.37 2.04
CA THR A 155 6.93 -19.64 1.33
C THR A 155 6.93 -19.43 -0.19
N SER A 156 5.95 -18.71 -0.75
CA SER A 156 5.89 -18.43 -2.19
C SER A 156 7.11 -17.66 -2.70
N ILE A 157 7.64 -16.73 -1.90
CA ILE A 157 8.84 -15.97 -2.28
C ILE A 157 10.09 -16.86 -2.19
N GLU A 158 10.24 -17.69 -1.15
CA GLU A 158 11.33 -18.62 -0.99
C GLU A 158 11.37 -19.65 -2.13
N ASP A 159 10.21 -20.24 -2.46
CA ASP A 159 10.08 -21.16 -3.58
C ASP A 159 10.43 -20.48 -4.91
N SER A 160 10.10 -19.20 -5.08
CA SER A 160 10.44 -18.43 -6.28
C SER A 160 11.95 -18.26 -6.46
N ALA A 161 12.73 -18.18 -5.39
CA ALA A 161 14.17 -17.99 -5.44
C ALA A 161 14.93 -19.27 -5.88
N LEU A 162 14.32 -20.44 -5.75
CA LEU A 162 14.95 -21.74 -6.00
C LEU A 162 14.84 -22.27 -7.44
N ASN A 163 13.88 -21.75 -8.24
CA ASN A 163 13.46 -22.38 -9.51
C ASN A 163 13.61 -21.51 -10.77
N TRP A 164 14.62 -20.67 -10.86
CA TRP A 164 14.79 -19.74 -12.00
C TRP A 164 15.35 -20.38 -13.29
N SER A 165 15.31 -21.72 -13.43
CA SER A 165 15.99 -22.43 -14.52
C SER A 165 15.23 -22.43 -15.86
N HIS A 166 13.90 -22.26 -15.90
CA HIS A 166 13.12 -22.26 -17.13
C HIS A 166 12.18 -21.05 -17.26
N PRO A 167 12.05 -20.43 -18.45
CA PRO A 167 11.17 -19.25 -18.66
C PRO A 167 9.68 -19.49 -18.36
N GLU A 168 9.18 -20.71 -18.59
CA GLU A 168 7.81 -21.07 -18.30
C GLU A 168 7.56 -21.17 -16.79
N ASP A 169 8.50 -21.74 -16.07
CA ASP A 169 8.47 -21.82 -14.61
C ASP A 169 8.51 -20.42 -13.97
N GLN A 170 9.34 -19.51 -14.51
CA GLN A 170 9.39 -18.12 -14.06
C GLN A 170 8.04 -17.42 -14.15
N ARG A 171 7.28 -17.66 -15.22
CA ARG A 171 5.95 -17.03 -15.38
C ARG A 171 4.97 -17.54 -14.34
N PHE A 172 4.95 -18.84 -14.10
CA PHE A 172 4.09 -19.45 -13.08
C PHE A 172 4.44 -18.94 -11.67
N ILE A 173 5.72 -18.91 -11.33
CA ILE A 173 6.23 -18.42 -10.04
C ILE A 173 5.88 -16.95 -9.82
N LEU A 174 6.05 -16.09 -10.83
CA LEU A 174 5.66 -14.67 -10.73
C LEU A 174 4.15 -14.49 -10.55
N GLN A 175 3.33 -15.34 -11.17
CA GLN A 175 1.88 -15.33 -10.96
C GLN A 175 1.53 -15.73 -9.53
N GLU A 176 2.20 -16.74 -8.97
CA GLU A 176 1.98 -17.17 -7.59
C GLU A 176 2.39 -16.08 -6.59
N VAL A 177 3.58 -15.50 -6.71
CA VAL A 177 4.01 -14.37 -5.86
C VAL A 177 3.04 -13.19 -5.96
N ALA A 178 2.53 -12.88 -7.16
CA ALA A 178 1.56 -11.82 -7.34
C ALA A 178 0.21 -12.13 -6.66
N ALA A 179 -0.28 -13.37 -6.79
CA ALA A 179 -1.50 -13.84 -6.15
C ALA A 179 -1.39 -13.78 -4.61
N GLN A 180 -0.30 -14.32 -4.06
CA GLN A 180 -0.05 -14.31 -2.62
C GLN A 180 0.19 -12.89 -2.06
N SER A 181 0.84 -12.01 -2.83
CA SER A 181 1.00 -10.60 -2.47
C SER A 181 -0.35 -9.89 -2.40
N THR A 182 -1.24 -10.17 -3.35
CA THR A 182 -2.60 -9.62 -3.38
C THR A 182 -3.42 -10.12 -2.18
N LEU A 183 -3.36 -11.42 -1.92
CA LEU A 183 -4.02 -12.03 -0.76
C LEU A 183 -3.51 -11.41 0.55
N TYR A 184 -2.21 -11.26 0.71
CA TYR A 184 -1.62 -10.59 1.87
C TYR A 184 -2.17 -9.18 2.06
N MET A 185 -2.23 -8.36 0.99
CA MET A 185 -2.78 -7.01 1.08
C MET A 185 -4.26 -7.00 1.48
N ILE A 186 -5.07 -7.95 1.00
CA ILE A 186 -6.47 -8.10 1.40
C ILE A 186 -6.56 -8.45 2.90
N CYS A 187 -5.76 -9.40 3.36
CA CYS A 187 -5.74 -9.80 4.77
C CYS A 187 -5.33 -8.66 5.71
N ILE A 188 -4.31 -7.88 5.33
CA ILE A 188 -3.92 -6.66 6.08
C ILE A 188 -5.08 -5.66 6.16
N ARG A 189 -5.92 -5.57 5.13
CA ARG A 189 -7.08 -4.68 5.10
C ARG A 189 -8.26 -5.18 5.94
N LEU A 190 -8.36 -6.48 6.12
CA LEU A 190 -9.40 -7.12 6.95
C LEU A 190 -9.09 -7.06 8.45
N GLY A 191 -7.84 -6.90 8.82
CA GLY A 191 -7.32 -6.82 10.19
C GLY A 191 -6.85 -8.16 10.68
#